data_896583b3ad32aa2e9bce592a50e874d3
#
_entry.id   896583b3ad32aa2e9bce592a50e874d3
#
_cell.length_a   1.000
_cell.length_b   1.000
_cell.length_c   1.000
_cell.angle_alpha   90.00
_cell.angle_beta   90.00
_cell.angle_gamma   90.00
#
_symmetry.space_group_name_H-M   'P 1'
#
loop_
_entity.id
_entity.type
_entity.pdbx_description
1 polymer ?
#
loop_
_entity_poly.entity_id
_entity_poly.type
_entity_poly.pdbx_seq_one_letter_code
_entity_poly.pdbx_strand_id
1 'polypeptide(L)'
;HLSGYHDIQTPTIEYFDVFREEIGTTPANDLYKFFDKDGNTLVLRPDITPSIARASATLFKDENLPIRLCYTGNTFVNHSSYQGRLRETTQMGAEFVGDDSVEADAEMLALVIESMLTIGLKEFQLCVGNVDFFQSLIEDASLDEEAEERVRELIGNRNYFGVEEFLDSIQAKRSSKEAFSALNELIGGIDILEKAENLAPNSKGVMAIRRLEKIYHILRYYGVEKFVTFDLSMTGTYGYYTGIVFRGYTYGTGDAVVKGGRYDHLIEKFGKKSPSIGFAIVIDELVSALTRQKIRIVYPRKNTIIIYAEGRQLEAIRLAKDFRRKAKNAELLKKDENSGLEDYIRYGNDYYAGSLVY
;
A
#
# COMPACT_ATOMS: atom_id res chain seq x y z
N HIS A 1 13.40 -5.67 -2.92
CA HIS A 1 14.85 -5.66 -3.22
C HIS A 1 15.16 -5.97 -4.69
N LEU A 2 14.47 -6.92 -5.34
CA LEU A 2 14.72 -7.26 -6.76
C LEU A 2 14.52 -6.08 -7.71
N SER A 3 13.65 -5.14 -7.38
CA SER A 3 13.35 -3.92 -8.12
C SER A 3 14.16 -2.71 -7.64
N GLY A 4 15.25 -2.91 -6.88
CA GLY A 4 16.15 -1.84 -6.42
C GLY A 4 15.66 -1.03 -5.21
N TYR A 5 14.64 -1.51 -4.48
CA TYR A 5 14.17 -0.86 -3.26
C TYR A 5 15.03 -1.24 -2.06
N HIS A 6 15.34 -0.26 -1.22
CA HIS A 6 16.14 -0.38 -0.02
C HIS A 6 15.27 -0.28 1.24
N ASP A 7 15.61 -1.09 2.25
CA ASP A 7 14.87 -1.06 3.51
C ASP A 7 15.04 0.25 4.25
N ILE A 8 13.91 0.78 4.74
CA ILE A 8 13.85 1.87 5.70
C ILE A 8 13.01 1.47 6.90
N GLN A 9 13.47 1.81 8.08
CA GLN A 9 12.71 1.66 9.31
C GLN A 9 12.51 3.03 9.96
N THR A 10 11.25 3.44 10.09
CA THR A 10 10.85 4.67 10.77
C THR A 10 10.42 4.38 12.20
N PRO A 11 10.48 5.37 13.12
CA PRO A 11 10.02 5.20 14.49
C PRO A 11 8.55 4.78 14.57
N THR A 12 8.21 3.92 15.52
CA THR A 12 6.82 3.57 15.85
C THR A 12 6.12 4.71 16.62
N ILE A 13 6.90 5.41 17.44
CA ILE A 13 6.48 6.57 18.21
C ILE A 13 7.02 7.80 17.49
N GLU A 14 6.14 8.72 17.14
CA GLU A 14 6.47 9.95 16.42
C GLU A 14 5.91 11.17 17.15
N TYR A 15 6.45 12.34 16.86
CA TYR A 15 5.83 13.59 17.29
C TYR A 15 4.49 13.78 16.59
N PHE A 16 3.49 14.29 17.33
CA PHE A 16 2.15 14.58 16.79
C PHE A 16 2.20 15.44 15.53
N ASP A 17 3.16 16.36 15.46
CA ASP A 17 3.35 17.27 14.33
C ASP A 17 3.59 16.57 12.98
N VAL A 18 4.06 15.32 12.99
CA VAL A 18 4.23 14.50 11.76
C VAL A 18 2.88 14.08 11.18
N PHE A 19 1.81 14.08 12.01
CA PHE A 19 0.48 13.61 11.63
C PHE A 19 -0.60 14.67 11.87
N ARG A 20 -0.23 15.94 11.89
CA ARG A 20 -1.20 17.03 12.01
C ARG A 20 -2.22 17.01 10.85
N GLU A 21 -3.36 17.66 11.06
CA GLU A 21 -4.44 17.71 10.08
C GLU A 21 -3.98 18.22 8.71
N GLU A 22 -3.07 19.21 8.69
CA GLU A 22 -2.51 19.76 7.46
C GLU A 22 -1.66 18.74 6.66
N ILE A 23 -1.26 17.63 7.27
CA ILE A 23 -0.60 16.51 6.58
C ILE A 23 -1.62 15.66 5.83
N GLY A 24 -2.91 15.66 6.26
CA GLY A 24 -4.01 15.03 5.54
C GLY A 24 -4.06 13.52 5.68
N THR A 25 -3.64 12.98 6.83
CA THR A 25 -3.63 11.53 7.08
C THR A 25 -4.85 11.08 7.91
N THR A 26 -4.61 10.61 9.11
CA THR A 26 -5.62 10.10 10.02
C THR A 26 -6.19 11.24 10.89
N PRO A 27 -7.52 11.33 11.06
CA PRO A 27 -8.13 12.35 11.92
C PRO A 27 -7.52 12.32 13.34
N ALA A 28 -7.35 13.50 13.94
CA ALA A 28 -6.70 13.65 15.23
C ALA A 28 -7.37 12.84 16.36
N ASN A 29 -8.68 12.58 16.26
CA ASN A 29 -9.43 11.79 17.24
C ASN A 29 -9.16 10.29 17.13
N ASP A 30 -8.65 9.82 16.00
CA ASP A 30 -8.32 8.42 15.75
C ASP A 30 -6.85 8.11 16.03
N LEU A 31 -6.10 9.05 16.62
CA LEU A 31 -4.71 8.85 17.00
C LEU A 31 -4.58 8.36 18.46
N TYR A 32 -3.68 7.41 18.70
CA TYR A 32 -3.20 7.08 20.04
C TYR A 32 -2.17 8.12 20.48
N LYS A 33 -2.54 9.01 21.39
CA LYS A 33 -1.71 10.14 21.88
C LYS A 33 -1.23 9.88 23.31
N PHE A 34 -0.01 10.30 23.59
CA PHE A 34 0.60 10.29 24.91
C PHE A 34 1.66 11.40 25.01
N PHE A 35 2.28 11.56 26.17
CA PHE A 35 3.25 12.62 26.41
C PHE A 35 4.61 12.04 26.78
N ASP A 36 5.67 12.68 26.33
CA ASP A 36 7.00 12.42 26.84
C ASP A 36 7.23 13.15 28.18
N LYS A 37 8.42 12.92 28.79
CA LYS A 37 8.79 13.56 30.07
C LYS A 37 8.92 15.10 29.97
N ASP A 38 9.09 15.65 28.78
CA ASP A 38 9.28 17.07 28.53
C ASP A 38 7.95 17.74 28.11
N GLY A 39 6.83 16.98 28.10
CA GLY A 39 5.48 17.47 27.81
C GLY A 39 5.13 17.53 26.33
N ASN A 40 5.98 17.01 25.43
CA ASN A 40 5.65 16.96 24.00
C ASN A 40 4.59 15.88 23.74
N THR A 41 3.66 16.19 22.84
CA THR A 41 2.66 15.21 22.39
C THR A 41 3.29 14.25 21.38
N LEU A 42 3.22 12.97 21.72
CA LEU A 42 3.67 11.85 20.89
C LEU A 42 2.46 11.04 20.44
N VAL A 43 2.63 10.29 19.33
CA VAL A 43 1.60 9.39 18.80
C VAL A 43 2.22 8.05 18.40
N LEU A 44 1.43 6.98 18.49
CA LEU A 44 1.71 5.77 17.72
C LEU A 44 1.36 6.07 16.26
N ARG A 45 2.29 5.80 15.34
CA ARG A 45 2.12 6.12 13.91
C ARG A 45 0.87 5.45 13.33
N PRO A 46 -0.08 6.20 12.78
CA PRO A 46 -1.27 5.65 12.12
C PRO A 46 -1.01 5.22 10.69
N ASP A 47 0.09 5.72 10.10
CA ASP A 47 0.55 5.52 8.74
C ASP A 47 2.09 5.62 8.70
N ILE A 48 2.73 4.98 7.74
CA ILE A 48 4.20 4.98 7.64
C ILE A 48 4.68 6.03 6.62
N THR A 49 3.89 6.32 5.60
CA THR A 49 4.24 7.26 4.51
C THR A 49 4.66 8.66 5.01
N PRO A 50 3.97 9.32 5.98
CA PRO A 50 4.42 10.62 6.49
C PRO A 50 5.78 10.57 7.19
N SER A 51 6.07 9.48 7.91
CA SER A 51 7.38 9.28 8.54
C SER A 51 8.49 9.12 7.49
N ILE A 52 8.21 8.44 6.36
CA ILE A 52 9.15 8.32 5.24
C ILE A 52 9.29 9.67 4.52
N ALA A 53 8.20 10.42 4.33
CA ALA A 53 8.24 11.76 3.75
C ALA A 53 9.15 12.69 4.57
N ARG A 54 9.03 12.67 5.90
CA ARG A 54 9.93 13.40 6.81
C ARG A 54 11.38 12.92 6.68
N ALA A 55 11.61 11.61 6.64
CA ALA A 55 12.95 11.04 6.45
C ALA A 55 13.56 11.47 5.11
N SER A 56 12.76 11.48 4.04
CA SER A 56 13.18 11.91 2.70
C SER A 56 13.58 13.40 2.66
N ALA A 57 12.90 14.24 3.43
CA ALA A 57 13.22 15.66 3.53
C ALA A 57 14.42 15.96 4.44
N THR A 58 14.80 15.02 5.34
CA THR A 58 15.88 15.23 6.32
C THR A 58 17.12 14.39 6.02
N LEU A 59 17.00 13.06 6.05
CA LEU A 59 18.12 12.14 5.86
C LEU A 59 18.60 12.07 4.40
N PHE A 60 17.67 12.25 3.45
CA PHE A 60 17.96 12.22 2.01
C PHE A 60 17.84 13.61 1.38
N LYS A 61 18.07 14.68 2.17
CA LYS A 61 17.91 16.07 1.72
C LYS A 61 18.77 16.39 0.50
N ASP A 62 20.00 15.93 0.49
CA ASP A 62 21.01 16.24 -0.53
C ASP A 62 21.01 15.23 -1.70
N GLU A 63 20.15 14.22 -1.66
CA GLU A 63 20.01 13.27 -2.76
C GLU A 63 19.22 13.93 -3.93
N ASN A 64 19.86 13.93 -5.10
CA ASN A 64 19.28 14.51 -6.32
C ASN A 64 18.69 13.46 -7.27
N LEU A 65 18.96 12.19 -7.04
CA LEU A 65 18.44 11.09 -7.84
C LEU A 65 17.17 10.50 -7.18
N PRO A 66 16.31 9.86 -7.96
CA PRO A 66 15.15 9.17 -7.41
C PRO A 66 15.56 8.11 -6.38
N ILE A 67 14.82 8.06 -5.28
CA ILE A 67 15.08 7.16 -4.16
C ILE A 67 13.96 6.12 -4.11
N ARG A 68 14.33 4.86 -3.95
CA ARG A 68 13.41 3.73 -3.81
C ARG A 68 13.53 3.14 -2.40
N LEU A 69 12.50 3.27 -1.60
CA LEU A 69 12.45 2.80 -0.22
C LEU A 69 11.35 1.75 -0.06
N CYS A 70 11.60 0.73 0.74
CA CYS A 70 10.57 -0.23 1.13
C CYS A 70 10.60 -0.45 2.64
N TYR A 71 9.46 -0.84 3.19
CA TYR A 71 9.29 -0.97 4.62
C TYR A 71 8.36 -2.13 5.00
N THR A 72 8.50 -2.59 6.23
CA THR A 72 7.53 -3.42 6.94
C THR A 72 7.39 -2.89 8.35
N GLY A 73 6.16 -2.70 8.82
CA GLY A 73 5.94 -2.19 10.16
C GLY A 73 4.46 -2.14 10.55
N ASN A 74 4.22 -1.90 11.84
CA ASN A 74 2.87 -1.80 12.37
C ASN A 74 2.38 -0.35 12.35
N THR A 75 1.09 -0.19 12.11
CA THR A 75 0.34 1.06 12.21
C THR A 75 -0.78 0.93 13.22
N PHE A 76 -1.18 2.04 13.83
CA PHE A 76 -2.09 2.04 14.99
C PHE A 76 -3.17 3.10 14.80
N VAL A 77 -4.43 2.67 14.69
CA VAL A 77 -5.57 3.58 14.54
C VAL A 77 -6.60 3.28 15.63
N ASN A 78 -7.01 4.31 16.35
CA ASN A 78 -7.95 4.19 17.47
C ASN A 78 -9.40 4.21 16.97
N HIS A 79 -9.78 3.20 16.19
CA HIS A 79 -11.16 3.04 15.74
C HIS A 79 -12.13 2.83 16.89
N SER A 80 -13.38 3.28 16.73
CA SER A 80 -14.45 2.99 17.68
C SER A 80 -14.67 1.48 17.80
N SER A 81 -14.98 1.01 19.02
CA SER A 81 -15.00 -0.42 19.41
C SER A 81 -15.98 -1.31 18.63
N TYR A 82 -16.93 -0.74 17.90
CA TYR A 82 -18.02 -1.47 17.26
C TYR A 82 -17.81 -1.79 15.76
N GLN A 83 -16.65 -1.45 15.19
CA GLN A 83 -16.43 -1.60 13.73
C GLN A 83 -15.74 -2.92 13.33
N GLY A 84 -15.34 -3.76 14.27
CA GLY A 84 -14.62 -5.01 13.97
C GLY A 84 -13.25 -4.81 13.30
N ARG A 85 -12.74 -3.57 13.23
CA ARG A 85 -11.44 -3.24 12.64
C ARG A 85 -10.32 -3.46 13.64
N LEU A 86 -9.18 -3.95 13.16
CA LEU A 86 -7.97 -4.06 13.97
C LEU A 86 -7.45 -2.66 14.31
N ARG A 87 -7.02 -2.46 15.55
CA ARG A 87 -6.41 -1.22 16.02
C ARG A 87 -4.91 -1.16 15.73
N GLU A 88 -4.31 -2.30 15.57
CA GLU A 88 -2.95 -2.50 15.09
C GLU A 88 -2.98 -3.36 13.85
N THR A 89 -2.36 -2.91 12.78
CA THR A 89 -2.22 -3.65 11.52
C THR A 89 -0.79 -3.65 11.06
N THR A 90 -0.36 -4.74 10.46
CA THR A 90 0.97 -4.82 9.83
C THR A 90 0.85 -4.37 8.38
N GLN A 91 1.71 -3.45 7.98
CA GLN A 91 1.82 -2.98 6.61
C GLN A 91 3.21 -3.28 6.04
N MET A 92 3.24 -3.64 4.76
CA MET A 92 4.44 -3.68 3.94
C MET A 92 4.23 -2.78 2.73
N GLY A 93 5.18 -1.94 2.41
CA GLY A 93 5.01 -0.98 1.32
C GLY A 93 6.31 -0.56 0.67
N ALA A 94 6.16 0.23 -0.38
CA ALA A 94 7.26 0.85 -1.09
C ALA A 94 6.92 2.28 -1.49
N GLU A 95 7.95 3.13 -1.48
CA GLU A 95 7.86 4.55 -1.80
C GLU A 95 8.93 4.89 -2.85
N PHE A 96 8.52 5.49 -3.95
CA PHE A 96 9.38 5.99 -5.00
C PHE A 96 9.35 7.51 -5.00
N VAL A 97 10.46 8.12 -4.62
CA VAL A 97 10.60 9.55 -4.33
C VAL A 97 11.49 10.19 -5.38
N GLY A 98 11.08 11.34 -5.94
CA GLY A 98 11.90 12.14 -6.84
C GLY A 98 11.63 11.92 -8.34
N ASP A 99 10.53 11.26 -8.70
CA ASP A 99 10.15 11.01 -10.08
C ASP A 99 8.64 11.26 -10.29
N ASP A 100 8.28 12.17 -11.19
CA ASP A 100 6.91 12.53 -11.57
C ASP A 100 6.44 11.90 -12.88
N SER A 101 7.26 11.02 -13.47
CA SER A 101 6.98 10.40 -14.75
C SER A 101 5.79 9.42 -14.70
N VAL A 102 5.21 9.18 -15.86
CA VAL A 102 4.17 8.15 -16.05
C VAL A 102 4.75 6.74 -15.86
N GLU A 103 6.03 6.60 -16.20
CA GLU A 103 6.81 5.38 -16.04
C GLU A 103 6.94 5.01 -14.55
N ALA A 104 7.16 5.98 -13.66
CA ALA A 104 7.21 5.76 -12.22
C ALA A 104 5.84 5.28 -11.68
N ASP A 105 4.74 5.86 -12.16
CA ASP A 105 3.39 5.41 -11.81
C ASP A 105 3.17 3.94 -12.24
N ALA A 106 3.51 3.63 -13.49
CA ALA A 106 3.34 2.29 -14.04
C ALA A 106 4.24 1.25 -13.34
N GLU A 107 5.51 1.60 -13.03
CA GLU A 107 6.42 0.75 -12.25
C GLU A 107 5.80 0.39 -10.90
N MET A 108 5.23 1.38 -10.20
CA MET A 108 4.63 1.17 -8.89
C MET A 108 3.41 0.26 -8.95
N LEU A 109 2.51 0.45 -9.93
CA LEU A 109 1.35 -0.42 -10.14
C LEU A 109 1.79 -1.85 -10.53
N ALA A 110 2.78 -1.98 -11.41
CA ALA A 110 3.33 -3.29 -11.79
C ALA A 110 3.94 -4.00 -10.59
N LEU A 111 4.72 -3.29 -9.76
CA LEU A 111 5.33 -3.86 -8.54
C LEU A 111 4.27 -4.40 -7.57
N VAL A 112 3.15 -3.70 -7.38
CA VAL A 112 2.02 -4.18 -6.59
C VAL A 112 1.46 -5.47 -7.18
N ILE A 113 1.15 -5.47 -8.47
CA ILE A 113 0.53 -6.62 -9.14
C ILE A 113 1.45 -7.84 -9.10
N GLU A 114 2.73 -7.66 -9.42
CA GLU A 114 3.74 -8.72 -9.39
C GLU A 114 3.95 -9.27 -7.98
N SER A 115 3.88 -8.41 -6.96
CA SER A 115 3.93 -8.83 -5.55
C SER A 115 2.76 -9.75 -5.19
N MET A 116 1.54 -9.38 -5.59
CA MET A 116 0.35 -10.21 -5.36
C MET A 116 0.45 -11.56 -6.10
N LEU A 117 0.90 -11.55 -7.35
CA LEU A 117 1.08 -12.78 -8.14
C LEU A 117 2.15 -13.69 -7.56
N THR A 118 3.25 -13.12 -7.05
CA THR A 118 4.38 -13.88 -6.47
C THR A 118 3.96 -14.70 -5.25
N ILE A 119 3.04 -14.17 -4.43
CA ILE A 119 2.50 -14.89 -3.27
C ILE A 119 1.38 -15.88 -3.64
N GLY A 120 1.02 -15.95 -4.93
CA GLY A 120 0.01 -16.88 -5.45
C GLY A 120 -1.41 -16.33 -5.49
N LEU A 121 -1.63 -15.06 -5.15
CA LEU A 121 -2.94 -14.42 -5.27
C LEU A 121 -3.19 -14.08 -6.74
N LYS A 122 -4.17 -14.75 -7.37
CA LYS A 122 -4.48 -14.59 -8.81
C LYS A 122 -5.80 -13.88 -9.07
N GLU A 123 -6.71 -13.97 -8.11
CA GLU A 123 -8.06 -13.40 -8.20
C GLU A 123 -8.09 -12.07 -7.43
N PHE A 124 -7.64 -11.01 -8.08
CA PHE A 124 -7.68 -9.65 -7.54
C PHE A 124 -7.80 -8.62 -8.66
N GLN A 125 -8.23 -7.41 -8.29
CA GLN A 125 -8.29 -6.26 -9.17
C GLN A 125 -7.65 -5.06 -8.49
N LEU A 126 -6.87 -4.31 -9.25
CA LEU A 126 -6.31 -3.03 -8.84
C LEU A 126 -7.16 -1.93 -9.48
N CYS A 127 -8.03 -1.32 -8.65
CA CYS A 127 -8.83 -0.17 -9.07
C CYS A 127 -7.96 1.09 -9.05
N VAL A 128 -7.89 1.80 -10.15
CA VAL A 128 -7.05 2.99 -10.33
C VAL A 128 -7.92 4.17 -10.71
N GLY A 129 -7.78 5.28 -9.98
CA GLY A 129 -8.39 6.56 -10.27
C GLY A 129 -7.37 7.67 -10.37
N ASN A 130 -7.84 8.89 -10.57
CA ASN A 130 -6.99 10.08 -10.57
C ASN A 130 -7.70 11.23 -9.85
N VAL A 131 -7.09 11.74 -8.79
CA VAL A 131 -7.66 12.82 -7.95
C VAL A 131 -7.83 14.11 -8.75
N ASP A 132 -6.94 14.40 -9.71
CA ASP A 132 -7.03 15.60 -10.53
C ASP A 132 -8.25 15.62 -11.46
N PHE A 133 -8.71 14.43 -11.91
CA PHE A 133 -9.94 14.35 -12.67
C PHE A 133 -11.14 14.79 -11.81
N PHE A 134 -11.26 14.24 -10.61
CA PHE A 134 -12.32 14.63 -9.68
C PHE A 134 -12.22 16.11 -9.31
N GLN A 135 -11.01 16.59 -9.00
CA GLN A 135 -10.78 17.99 -8.66
C GLN A 135 -11.16 18.93 -9.82
N SER A 136 -10.97 18.51 -11.07
CA SER A 136 -11.40 19.31 -12.23
C SER A 136 -12.92 19.50 -12.29
N LEU A 137 -13.70 18.52 -11.82
CA LEU A 137 -15.16 18.62 -11.71
C LEU A 137 -15.56 19.60 -10.59
N ILE A 138 -14.88 19.54 -9.44
CA ILE A 138 -15.09 20.47 -8.32
C ILE A 138 -14.84 21.92 -8.75
N GLU A 139 -13.71 22.16 -9.44
CA GLU A 139 -13.34 23.48 -9.96
C GLU A 139 -14.36 24.00 -10.97
N ASP A 140 -14.84 23.18 -11.91
CA ASP A 140 -15.86 23.57 -12.88
C ASP A 140 -17.19 23.93 -12.24
N ALA A 141 -17.59 23.15 -11.22
CA ALA A 141 -18.80 23.41 -10.46
C ALA A 141 -18.68 24.62 -9.52
N SER A 142 -17.45 25.18 -9.34
CA SER A 142 -17.14 26.28 -8.44
C SER A 142 -17.60 26.02 -7.00
N LEU A 143 -17.41 24.79 -6.51
CA LEU A 143 -17.77 24.40 -5.16
C LEU A 143 -16.76 25.01 -4.17
N ASP A 144 -17.29 25.54 -3.05
CA ASP A 144 -16.47 25.91 -1.91
C ASP A 144 -16.07 24.66 -1.10
N GLU A 145 -15.24 24.83 -0.09
CA GLU A 145 -14.67 23.75 0.70
C GLU A 145 -15.75 22.87 1.38
N GLU A 146 -16.82 23.50 1.92
CA GLU A 146 -17.91 22.78 2.57
C GLU A 146 -18.73 21.96 1.55
N ALA A 147 -19.03 22.53 0.40
CA ALA A 147 -19.71 21.86 -0.69
C ALA A 147 -18.87 20.72 -1.28
N GLU A 148 -17.57 20.92 -1.44
CA GLU A 148 -16.63 19.88 -1.89
C GLU A 148 -16.62 18.71 -0.91
N GLU A 149 -16.49 18.95 0.39
CA GLU A 149 -16.50 17.91 1.42
C GLU A 149 -17.81 17.12 1.38
N ARG A 150 -18.94 17.82 1.25
CA ARG A 150 -20.26 17.17 1.13
C ARG A 150 -20.36 16.28 -0.10
N VAL A 151 -19.90 16.73 -1.26
CA VAL A 151 -19.91 15.95 -2.50
C VAL A 151 -18.98 14.73 -2.37
N ARG A 152 -17.79 14.91 -1.78
CA ARG A 152 -16.85 13.80 -1.50
C ARG A 152 -17.47 12.72 -0.60
N GLU A 153 -18.16 13.15 0.46
CA GLU A 153 -18.86 12.23 1.37
C GLU A 153 -19.95 11.43 0.63
N LEU A 154 -20.78 12.11 -0.14
CA LEU A 154 -21.88 11.48 -0.90
C LEU A 154 -21.35 10.47 -1.92
N ILE A 155 -20.30 10.82 -2.66
CA ILE A 155 -19.67 9.92 -3.65
C ILE A 155 -18.98 8.75 -2.94
N GLY A 156 -18.29 9.01 -1.84
CA GLY A 156 -17.66 7.96 -1.02
C GLY A 156 -18.66 6.91 -0.51
N ASN A 157 -19.87 7.36 -0.23
CA ASN A 157 -21.01 6.50 0.17
C ASN A 157 -21.80 5.94 -1.03
N ARG A 158 -21.36 6.16 -2.27
CA ARG A 158 -22.05 5.77 -3.50
C ARG A 158 -23.48 6.33 -3.62
N ASN A 159 -23.75 7.46 -2.98
CA ASN A 159 -25.04 8.14 -2.97
C ASN A 159 -25.09 9.19 -4.10
N TYR A 160 -25.11 8.75 -5.34
CA TYR A 160 -25.17 9.63 -6.51
C TYR A 160 -26.47 10.42 -6.62
N PHE A 161 -27.58 9.87 -6.12
CA PHE A 161 -28.85 10.61 -6.03
C PHE A 161 -28.72 11.82 -5.09
N GLY A 162 -28.09 11.62 -3.92
CA GLY A 162 -27.81 12.74 -3.00
C GLY A 162 -26.86 13.78 -3.60
N VAL A 163 -25.91 13.38 -4.48
CA VAL A 163 -25.07 14.33 -5.22
C VAL A 163 -25.92 15.20 -6.14
N GLU A 164 -26.84 14.60 -6.90
CA GLU A 164 -27.72 15.32 -7.81
C GLU A 164 -28.61 16.31 -7.06
N GLU A 165 -29.30 15.87 -5.99
CA GLU A 165 -30.11 16.76 -5.13
C GLU A 165 -29.30 17.91 -4.53
N PHE A 166 -28.09 17.62 -4.05
CA PHE A 166 -27.24 18.65 -3.48
C PHE A 166 -26.81 19.70 -4.53
N LEU A 167 -26.37 19.24 -5.71
CA LEU A 167 -25.99 20.13 -6.81
C LEU A 167 -27.17 20.94 -7.36
N ASP A 168 -28.39 20.40 -7.30
CA ASP A 168 -29.62 21.12 -7.63
C ASP A 168 -29.88 22.22 -6.61
N SER A 169 -29.72 21.94 -5.32
CA SER A 169 -29.98 22.90 -4.24
C SER A 169 -29.09 24.14 -4.31
N ILE A 170 -27.84 23.99 -4.77
CA ILE A 170 -26.87 25.08 -4.97
C ILE A 170 -26.91 25.67 -6.39
N GLN A 171 -27.85 25.25 -7.22
CA GLN A 171 -28.01 25.70 -8.60
C GLN A 171 -26.74 25.52 -9.47
N ALA A 172 -26.01 24.43 -9.28
CA ALA A 172 -24.82 24.11 -10.07
C ALA A 172 -25.15 24.03 -11.58
N LYS A 173 -24.13 24.29 -12.42
CA LYS A 173 -24.30 24.21 -13.88
C LYS A 173 -24.78 22.82 -14.31
N ARG A 174 -25.59 22.77 -15.37
CA ARG A 174 -26.09 21.50 -15.91
C ARG A 174 -24.96 20.56 -16.32
N SER A 175 -23.91 21.08 -16.97
CA SER A 175 -22.75 20.27 -17.38
C SER A 175 -22.05 19.62 -16.20
N SER A 176 -21.87 20.35 -15.09
CA SER A 176 -21.25 19.81 -13.87
C SER A 176 -22.13 18.69 -13.25
N LYS A 177 -23.45 18.86 -13.20
CA LYS A 177 -24.39 17.83 -12.73
C LYS A 177 -24.30 16.57 -13.56
N GLU A 178 -24.30 16.69 -14.91
CA GLU A 178 -24.15 15.58 -15.85
C GLU A 178 -22.81 14.84 -15.63
N ALA A 179 -21.72 15.57 -15.41
CA ALA A 179 -20.40 14.99 -15.17
C ALA A 179 -20.33 14.22 -13.83
N PHE A 180 -20.86 14.80 -12.74
CA PHE A 180 -20.90 14.11 -11.45
C PHE A 180 -21.82 12.87 -11.46
N SER A 181 -22.98 12.95 -12.10
CA SER A 181 -23.89 11.80 -12.25
C SER A 181 -23.25 10.68 -13.07
N ALA A 182 -22.45 11.03 -14.09
CA ALA A 182 -21.75 10.05 -14.92
C ALA A 182 -20.64 9.28 -14.18
N LEU A 183 -20.13 9.78 -13.04
CA LEU A 183 -19.08 9.08 -12.26
C LEU A 183 -19.47 7.66 -11.88
N ASN A 184 -20.77 7.40 -11.66
CA ASN A 184 -21.28 6.07 -11.38
C ASN A 184 -21.04 5.06 -12.53
N GLU A 185 -20.94 5.54 -13.76
CA GLU A 185 -20.71 4.74 -14.97
C GLU A 185 -19.23 4.73 -15.41
N LEU A 186 -18.40 5.56 -14.79
CA LEU A 186 -16.96 5.66 -15.10
C LEU A 186 -16.14 4.67 -14.26
N ILE A 187 -16.61 3.40 -14.25
CA ILE A 187 -15.94 2.26 -13.62
C ILE A 187 -15.87 1.15 -14.65
N GLY A 188 -14.65 0.69 -15.00
CA GLY A 188 -14.48 -0.35 -16.01
C GLY A 188 -13.06 -0.48 -16.55
N GLY A 189 -12.96 -1.02 -17.76
CA GLY A 189 -11.70 -1.18 -18.49
C GLY A 189 -11.19 0.12 -19.11
N ILE A 190 -10.25 -0.01 -20.04
CA ILE A 190 -9.65 1.14 -20.74
C ILE A 190 -10.68 1.94 -21.55
N ASP A 191 -11.73 1.31 -22.00
CA ASP A 191 -12.82 1.89 -22.79
C ASP A 191 -13.56 3.04 -22.09
N ILE A 192 -13.61 3.06 -20.76
CA ILE A 192 -14.26 4.17 -20.03
C ILE A 192 -13.46 5.48 -20.12
N LEU A 193 -12.15 5.42 -20.40
CA LEU A 193 -11.31 6.62 -20.40
C LEU A 193 -11.67 7.58 -21.53
N GLU A 194 -12.08 7.09 -22.69
CA GLU A 194 -12.57 7.95 -23.78
C GLU A 194 -13.84 8.70 -23.37
N LYS A 195 -14.79 8.01 -22.72
CA LYS A 195 -16.01 8.63 -22.17
C LYS A 195 -15.65 9.70 -21.14
N ALA A 196 -14.71 9.38 -20.25
CA ALA A 196 -14.26 10.30 -19.20
C ALA A 196 -13.54 11.55 -19.76
N GLU A 197 -12.71 11.39 -20.82
CA GLU A 197 -12.05 12.53 -21.47
C GLU A 197 -13.08 13.50 -22.07
N ASN A 198 -14.16 12.98 -22.67
CA ASN A 198 -15.25 13.79 -23.22
C ASN A 198 -16.07 14.51 -22.12
N LEU A 199 -16.08 14.02 -20.90
CA LEU A 199 -16.74 14.64 -19.75
C LEU A 199 -15.82 15.57 -18.95
N ALA A 200 -14.52 15.56 -19.23
CA ALA A 200 -13.54 16.40 -18.53
C ALA A 200 -13.78 17.88 -18.85
N PRO A 201 -14.05 18.73 -17.85
CA PRO A 201 -14.50 20.10 -18.08
C PRO A 201 -13.37 21.05 -18.49
N ASN A 202 -12.12 20.68 -18.22
CA ASN A 202 -10.95 21.53 -18.45
C ASN A 202 -9.69 20.68 -18.74
N SER A 203 -8.60 21.37 -19.06
CA SER A 203 -7.32 20.72 -19.40
C SER A 203 -6.74 19.83 -18.29
N LYS A 204 -6.98 20.17 -17.02
CA LYS A 204 -6.53 19.37 -15.87
C LYS A 204 -7.19 17.99 -15.89
N GLY A 205 -8.50 17.94 -16.06
CA GLY A 205 -9.24 16.70 -16.19
C GLY A 205 -8.79 15.86 -17.38
N VAL A 206 -8.65 16.49 -18.57
CA VAL A 206 -8.14 15.81 -19.77
C VAL A 206 -6.74 15.22 -19.55
N MET A 207 -5.84 15.98 -18.94
CA MET A 207 -4.47 15.51 -18.67
C MET A 207 -4.47 14.33 -17.67
N ALA A 208 -5.34 14.34 -16.67
CA ALA A 208 -5.51 13.26 -15.71
C ALA A 208 -5.92 11.95 -16.42
N ILE A 209 -6.88 12.02 -17.34
CA ILE A 209 -7.33 10.85 -18.11
C ILE A 209 -6.23 10.33 -19.05
N ARG A 210 -5.58 11.22 -19.79
CA ARG A 210 -4.46 10.85 -20.67
C ARG A 210 -3.27 10.24 -19.93
N ARG A 211 -3.05 10.64 -18.66
CA ARG A 211 -2.06 10.00 -17.80
C ARG A 211 -2.44 8.56 -17.50
N LEU A 212 -3.69 8.28 -17.15
CA LEU A 212 -4.19 6.92 -16.92
C LEU A 212 -4.07 6.04 -18.17
N GLU A 213 -4.38 6.58 -19.35
CA GLU A 213 -4.24 5.86 -20.61
C GLU A 213 -2.78 5.48 -20.89
N LYS A 214 -1.84 6.41 -20.72
CA LYS A 214 -0.40 6.14 -20.87
C LYS A 214 0.09 5.08 -19.90
N ILE A 215 -0.32 5.15 -18.63
CA ILE A 215 -0.01 4.13 -17.62
C ILE A 215 -0.48 2.76 -18.09
N TYR A 216 -1.72 2.65 -18.57
CA TYR A 216 -2.27 1.39 -19.06
C TYR A 216 -1.44 0.82 -20.20
N HIS A 217 -1.01 1.65 -21.15
CA HIS A 217 -0.16 1.21 -22.26
C HIS A 217 1.21 0.70 -21.79
N ILE A 218 1.80 1.31 -20.76
CA ILE A 218 3.06 0.82 -20.16
C ILE A 218 2.82 -0.51 -19.43
N LEU A 219 1.71 -0.64 -18.68
CA LEU A 219 1.36 -1.89 -17.99
C LEU A 219 1.17 -3.08 -18.95
N ARG A 220 0.79 -2.83 -20.21
CA ARG A 220 0.78 -3.86 -21.26
C ARG A 220 2.17 -4.39 -21.58
N TYR A 221 3.23 -3.56 -21.49
CA TYR A 221 4.61 -4.05 -21.65
C TYR A 221 5.04 -4.94 -20.47
N TYR A 222 4.52 -4.68 -19.27
CA TYR A 222 4.67 -5.58 -18.12
C TYR A 222 3.78 -6.84 -18.21
N GLY A 223 2.77 -6.85 -19.08
CA GLY A 223 1.82 -7.97 -19.22
C GLY A 223 0.86 -8.12 -18.03
N VAL A 224 0.58 -7.03 -17.33
CA VAL A 224 -0.23 -7.02 -16.09
C VAL A 224 -1.50 -6.16 -16.20
N GLU A 225 -1.77 -5.56 -17.35
CA GLU A 225 -2.88 -4.65 -17.60
C GLU A 225 -4.26 -5.25 -17.27
N LYS A 226 -4.41 -6.55 -17.41
CA LYS A 226 -5.67 -7.28 -17.11
C LYS A 226 -6.09 -7.23 -15.65
N PHE A 227 -5.16 -6.89 -14.75
CA PHE A 227 -5.45 -6.74 -13.32
C PHE A 227 -5.90 -5.34 -12.96
N VAL A 228 -5.91 -4.40 -13.92
CA VAL A 228 -6.27 -3.01 -13.69
C VAL A 228 -7.71 -2.76 -14.13
N THR A 229 -8.45 -2.09 -13.27
CA THR A 229 -9.78 -1.53 -13.53
C THR A 229 -9.72 -0.04 -13.16
N PHE A 230 -10.31 0.81 -13.97
CA PHE A 230 -10.40 2.23 -13.65
C PHE A 230 -11.67 2.52 -12.84
N ASP A 231 -11.56 3.41 -11.85
CA ASP A 231 -12.68 3.94 -11.07
C ASP A 231 -12.45 5.45 -10.85
N LEU A 232 -13.11 6.26 -11.65
CA LEU A 232 -12.94 7.72 -11.63
C LEU A 232 -13.76 8.41 -10.53
N SER A 233 -14.54 7.65 -9.78
CA SER A 233 -15.19 8.14 -8.55
C SER A 233 -14.26 8.14 -7.33
N MET A 234 -13.01 7.65 -7.47
CA MET A 234 -12.04 7.64 -6.38
C MET A 234 -11.54 9.06 -6.07
N THR A 235 -11.91 9.57 -4.91
CA THR A 235 -11.54 10.94 -4.46
C THR A 235 -10.26 11.00 -3.63
N GLY A 236 -9.59 9.84 -3.43
CA GLY A 236 -8.47 9.71 -2.49
C GLY A 236 -8.94 9.52 -1.04
N THR A 237 -8.29 8.61 -0.29
CA THR A 237 -8.61 8.38 1.13
C THR A 237 -7.96 9.43 2.03
N TYR A 238 -6.79 9.92 1.61
CA TYR A 238 -5.99 10.89 2.34
C TYR A 238 -5.91 12.20 1.54
N GLY A 239 -5.98 13.33 2.24
CA GLY A 239 -5.92 14.66 1.63
C GLY A 239 -4.57 15.02 1.00
N TYR A 240 -3.54 14.18 1.16
CA TYR A 240 -2.24 14.40 0.56
C TYR A 240 -2.06 13.82 -0.86
N TYR A 241 -3.01 13.04 -1.39
CA TYR A 241 -2.92 12.52 -2.75
C TYR A 241 -3.08 13.60 -3.82
N THR A 242 -2.27 13.56 -4.88
CA THR A 242 -2.16 14.62 -5.90
C THR A 242 -2.31 14.15 -7.34
N GLY A 243 -2.44 12.88 -7.60
CA GLY A 243 -2.50 12.33 -8.95
C GLY A 243 -3.22 11.01 -8.95
N ILE A 244 -2.57 9.95 -9.45
CA ILE A 244 -3.18 8.63 -9.41
C ILE A 244 -3.34 8.15 -7.98
N VAL A 245 -4.48 7.48 -7.74
CA VAL A 245 -4.77 6.74 -6.52
C VAL A 245 -5.21 5.33 -6.90
N PHE A 246 -4.88 4.36 -6.07
CA PHE A 246 -5.26 2.99 -6.37
C PHE A 246 -5.54 2.15 -5.12
N ARG A 247 -6.41 1.15 -5.29
CA ARG A 247 -6.76 0.19 -4.26
C ARG A 247 -6.83 -1.21 -4.86
N GLY A 248 -6.22 -2.17 -4.19
CA GLY A 248 -6.27 -3.58 -4.58
C GLY A 248 -7.35 -4.32 -3.79
N TYR A 249 -8.26 -4.96 -4.49
CA TYR A 249 -9.33 -5.75 -3.90
C TYR A 249 -9.23 -7.19 -4.31
N THR A 250 -9.56 -8.09 -3.40
CA THR A 250 -9.64 -9.51 -3.65
C THR A 250 -10.80 -10.15 -2.89
N TYR A 251 -11.16 -11.34 -3.29
CA TYR A 251 -12.19 -12.12 -2.60
C TYR A 251 -11.74 -12.51 -1.18
N GLY A 252 -12.66 -12.39 -0.24
CA GLY A 252 -12.45 -12.87 1.12
C GLY A 252 -11.87 -11.82 2.09
N THR A 253 -11.84 -10.54 1.71
CA THR A 253 -11.50 -9.44 2.61
C THR A 253 -12.67 -8.49 2.80
N GLY A 254 -12.66 -7.73 3.89
CA GLY A 254 -13.67 -6.70 4.16
C GLY A 254 -13.26 -5.31 3.66
N ASP A 255 -11.98 -5.10 3.35
CA ASP A 255 -11.40 -3.84 2.88
C ASP A 255 -10.32 -4.13 1.81
N ALA A 256 -9.77 -3.07 1.22
CA ALA A 256 -8.69 -3.16 0.25
C ALA A 256 -7.43 -3.76 0.90
N VAL A 257 -6.83 -4.75 0.21
CA VAL A 257 -5.56 -5.35 0.60
C VAL A 257 -4.38 -4.43 0.30
N VAL A 258 -4.52 -3.60 -0.73
CA VAL A 258 -3.51 -2.62 -1.16
C VAL A 258 -4.15 -1.24 -1.20
N LYS A 259 -3.42 -0.24 -0.72
CA LYS A 259 -3.78 1.18 -0.84
C LYS A 259 -2.54 1.96 -1.26
N GLY A 260 -2.69 2.87 -2.24
CA GLY A 260 -1.56 3.66 -2.71
C GLY A 260 -1.98 4.83 -3.58
N GLY A 261 -0.99 5.63 -3.99
CA GLY A 261 -1.19 6.78 -4.86
C GLY A 261 0.01 7.72 -4.88
N ARG A 262 -0.10 8.76 -5.68
CA ARG A 262 0.88 9.84 -5.83
C ARG A 262 0.62 10.95 -4.80
N TYR A 263 1.70 11.51 -4.23
CA TYR A 263 1.62 12.52 -3.16
C TYR A 263 2.75 13.57 -3.28
N ASP A 264 2.74 14.34 -4.35
CA ASP A 264 3.83 15.23 -4.75
C ASP A 264 4.08 16.41 -3.79
N HIS A 265 3.11 16.73 -2.91
CA HIS A 265 3.20 17.83 -1.97
C HIS A 265 3.46 17.42 -0.52
N LEU A 266 3.44 16.11 -0.21
CA LEU A 266 3.60 15.64 1.16
C LEU A 266 5.02 15.92 1.70
N ILE A 267 6.06 15.64 0.92
CA ILE A 267 7.46 15.84 1.34
C ILE A 267 7.79 17.32 1.49
N GLU A 268 7.14 18.20 0.72
CA GLU A 268 7.30 19.65 0.81
C GLU A 268 6.90 20.21 2.20
N LYS A 269 5.93 19.59 2.86
CA LYS A 269 5.52 19.93 4.23
C LYS A 269 6.64 19.72 5.26
N PHE A 270 7.65 18.94 4.91
CA PHE A 270 8.86 18.69 5.71
C PHE A 270 10.10 19.41 5.16
N GLY A 271 9.95 20.30 4.15
CA GLY A 271 10.99 21.21 3.69
C GLY A 271 11.73 20.81 2.41
N LYS A 272 11.33 19.75 1.72
CA LYS A 272 11.91 19.36 0.41
C LYS A 272 10.80 19.10 -0.61
N LYS A 273 10.73 19.89 -1.68
CA LYS A 273 9.80 19.59 -2.78
C LYS A 273 10.29 18.38 -3.56
N SER A 274 9.48 17.32 -3.62
CA SER A 274 9.82 16.10 -4.32
C SER A 274 8.56 15.33 -4.71
N PRO A 275 8.32 15.05 -6.00
CA PRO A 275 7.22 14.21 -6.42
C PRO A 275 7.42 12.79 -5.88
N SER A 276 6.32 12.14 -5.54
CA SER A 276 6.41 10.83 -4.90
C SER A 276 5.18 9.98 -5.14
N ILE A 277 5.39 8.67 -5.23
CA ILE A 277 4.34 7.68 -5.34
C ILE A 277 4.68 6.48 -4.46
N GLY A 278 3.67 5.89 -3.82
CA GLY A 278 3.88 4.73 -2.98
C GLY A 278 2.64 3.87 -2.77
N PHE A 279 2.83 2.76 -2.11
CA PHE A 279 1.73 1.88 -1.69
C PHE A 279 2.02 1.18 -0.37
N ALA A 280 0.95 0.77 0.29
CA ALA A 280 0.96 -0.13 1.42
C ALA A 280 0.09 -1.37 1.14
N ILE A 281 0.60 -2.54 1.45
CA ILE A 281 -0.12 -3.80 1.52
C ILE A 281 -0.47 -4.03 2.99
N VAL A 282 -1.75 -4.23 3.28
CA VAL A 282 -2.24 -4.57 4.62
C VAL A 282 -2.09 -6.09 4.80
N ILE A 283 -1.06 -6.50 5.53
CA ILE A 283 -0.68 -7.91 5.67
C ILE A 283 -1.79 -8.73 6.34
N ASP A 284 -2.48 -8.18 7.30
CA ASP A 284 -3.58 -8.86 8.00
C ASP A 284 -4.74 -9.20 7.02
N GLU A 285 -5.11 -8.27 6.14
CA GLU A 285 -6.10 -8.51 5.09
C GLU A 285 -5.60 -9.51 4.05
N LEU A 286 -4.32 -9.40 3.67
CA LEU A 286 -3.70 -10.33 2.74
C LEU A 286 -3.70 -11.76 3.27
N VAL A 287 -3.29 -11.98 4.52
CA VAL A 287 -3.30 -13.31 5.17
C VAL A 287 -4.72 -13.85 5.27
N SER A 288 -5.70 -12.98 5.59
CA SER A 288 -7.11 -13.36 5.60
C SER A 288 -7.58 -13.84 4.23
N ALA A 289 -7.25 -13.11 3.16
CA ALA A 289 -7.56 -13.48 1.78
C ALA A 289 -6.95 -14.83 1.39
N LEU A 290 -5.64 -14.99 1.60
CA LEU A 290 -4.92 -16.22 1.29
C LEU A 290 -5.53 -17.43 2.01
N THR A 291 -5.87 -17.27 3.30
CA THR A 291 -6.47 -18.32 4.11
C THR A 291 -7.86 -18.71 3.58
N ARG A 292 -8.72 -17.73 3.31
CA ARG A 292 -10.08 -17.97 2.80
C ARG A 292 -10.10 -18.56 1.39
N GLN A 293 -9.15 -18.14 0.55
CA GLN A 293 -8.96 -18.70 -0.79
C GLN A 293 -8.21 -20.03 -0.80
N LYS A 294 -7.76 -20.52 0.37
CA LYS A 294 -6.98 -21.75 0.53
C LYS A 294 -5.69 -21.76 -0.28
N ILE A 295 -5.10 -20.58 -0.47
CA ILE A 295 -3.82 -20.43 -1.15
C ILE A 295 -2.71 -20.82 -0.18
N ARG A 296 -1.95 -21.83 -0.57
CA ARG A 296 -0.84 -22.35 0.24
C ARG A 296 0.41 -21.54 -0.04
N ILE A 297 0.92 -20.83 0.95
CA ILE A 297 2.23 -20.18 0.84
C ILE A 297 3.30 -21.26 0.91
N VAL A 298 4.08 -21.38 -0.17
CA VAL A 298 5.21 -22.30 -0.20
C VAL A 298 6.45 -21.58 0.35
N TYR A 299 6.80 -21.90 1.58
CA TYR A 299 8.07 -21.45 2.14
C TYR A 299 9.24 -22.20 1.50
N PRO A 300 10.28 -21.52 1.01
CA PRO A 300 11.46 -22.21 0.53
C PRO A 300 12.10 -22.96 1.70
N ARG A 301 12.17 -24.29 1.57
CA ARG A 301 12.84 -25.16 2.56
C ARG A 301 14.34 -24.94 2.45
N LYS A 302 14.88 -24.02 3.26
CA LYS A 302 16.31 -23.63 3.21
C LYS A 302 17.14 -24.14 4.39
N ASN A 303 16.48 -24.66 5.44
CA ASN A 303 17.18 -25.10 6.63
C ASN A 303 17.70 -26.54 6.50
N THR A 304 18.93 -26.76 6.93
CA THR A 304 19.47 -28.09 7.17
C THR A 304 19.46 -28.35 8.67
N ILE A 305 18.80 -29.42 9.10
CA ILE A 305 18.83 -29.85 10.50
C ILE A 305 19.94 -30.90 10.62
N ILE A 306 20.93 -30.65 11.45
CA ILE A 306 22.05 -31.55 11.77
C ILE A 306 21.73 -32.22 13.10
N ILE A 307 21.41 -33.47 13.07
CA ILE A 307 21.09 -34.30 14.24
C ILE A 307 22.37 -35.00 14.69
N TYR A 308 22.75 -34.79 15.95
CA TYR A 308 24.02 -35.38 16.46
C TYR A 308 23.79 -36.20 17.73
N ALA A 309 24.48 -37.32 17.80
CA ALA A 309 24.51 -38.19 18.99
C ALA A 309 25.38 -37.58 20.11
N GLU A 310 25.22 -38.07 21.32
CA GLU A 310 26.09 -37.72 22.42
C GLU A 310 27.57 -37.97 22.11
N GLY A 311 28.43 -37.05 22.49
CA GLY A 311 29.86 -37.09 22.19
C GLY A 311 30.24 -36.58 20.78
N ARG A 312 29.31 -36.36 19.86
CA ARG A 312 29.56 -35.84 18.50
C ARG A 312 29.31 -34.37 18.34
N GLN A 313 29.09 -33.66 19.41
CA GLN A 313 28.75 -32.24 19.42
C GLN A 313 29.77 -31.35 18.68
N LEU A 314 31.08 -31.65 18.85
CA LEU A 314 32.13 -30.85 18.21
C LEU A 314 32.09 -30.96 16.67
N GLU A 315 31.85 -32.17 16.17
CA GLU A 315 31.74 -32.44 14.73
C GLU A 315 30.53 -31.77 14.14
N ALA A 316 29.38 -31.86 14.83
CA ALA A 316 28.13 -31.21 14.41
C ALA A 316 28.29 -29.68 14.37
N ILE A 317 28.94 -29.07 15.35
CA ILE A 317 29.24 -27.63 15.38
C ILE A 317 30.13 -27.23 14.19
N ARG A 318 31.17 -28.01 13.89
CA ARG A 318 32.06 -27.75 12.74
C ARG A 318 31.28 -27.81 11.44
N LEU A 319 30.44 -28.83 11.26
CA LEU A 319 29.61 -28.98 10.09
C LEU A 319 28.59 -27.82 9.95
N ALA A 320 27.91 -27.45 11.01
CA ALA A 320 27.01 -26.28 11.00
C ALA A 320 27.72 -24.99 10.62
N LYS A 321 28.94 -24.76 11.14
CA LYS A 321 29.77 -23.62 10.76
C LYS A 321 30.14 -23.63 9.28
N ASP A 322 30.46 -24.78 8.72
CA ASP A 322 30.76 -24.92 7.30
C ASP A 322 29.52 -24.60 6.42
N PHE A 323 28.34 -25.13 6.78
CA PHE A 323 27.09 -24.81 6.09
C PHE A 323 26.82 -23.29 6.13
N ARG A 324 26.94 -22.66 7.31
CA ARG A 324 26.69 -21.21 7.48
C ARG A 324 27.67 -20.34 6.72
N ARG A 325 28.97 -20.75 6.61
CA ARG A 325 29.97 -20.06 5.77
C ARG A 325 29.58 -20.10 4.28
N LYS A 326 28.87 -21.12 3.83
CA LYS A 326 28.36 -21.27 2.46
C LYS A 326 26.97 -20.66 2.29
N ALA A 327 26.57 -19.73 3.18
CA ALA A 327 25.26 -19.07 3.22
C ALA A 327 24.07 -20.05 3.25
N LYS A 328 24.26 -21.24 3.83
CA LYS A 328 23.19 -22.23 4.07
C LYS A 328 22.76 -22.17 5.54
N ASN A 329 21.47 -22.13 5.78
CA ASN A 329 20.94 -22.22 7.14
C ASN A 329 21.20 -23.63 7.70
N ALA A 330 21.69 -23.71 8.93
CA ALA A 330 21.91 -24.99 9.62
C ALA A 330 21.52 -24.88 11.09
N GLU A 331 20.72 -25.81 11.54
CA GLU A 331 20.30 -25.98 12.93
C GLU A 331 20.94 -27.22 13.53
N LEU A 332 21.24 -27.18 14.82
CA LEU A 332 21.79 -28.30 15.57
C LEU A 332 20.72 -28.89 16.47
N LEU A 333 20.50 -30.18 16.37
CA LEU A 333 19.56 -30.91 17.20
C LEU A 333 20.25 -32.11 17.83
N LYS A 334 20.34 -32.17 19.17
CA LYS A 334 20.86 -33.33 19.86
C LYS A 334 19.86 -34.47 19.71
N LYS A 335 20.37 -35.65 19.32
CA LYS A 335 19.54 -36.84 19.24
C LYS A 335 19.02 -37.25 20.61
N ASP A 336 17.73 -37.47 20.70
CA ASP A 336 17.09 -38.09 21.85
C ASP A 336 17.22 -39.63 21.72
N GLU A 337 17.53 -40.26 22.85
CA GLU A 337 17.72 -41.72 22.88
C GLU A 337 16.46 -42.54 22.54
N ASN A 338 15.29 -41.92 22.80
CA ASN A 338 13.99 -42.57 22.58
C ASN A 338 13.39 -42.24 21.20
N SER A 339 14.04 -41.38 20.40
CA SER A 339 13.55 -40.92 19.10
C SER A 339 14.26 -41.63 17.94
N GLY A 340 13.47 -42.16 16.99
CA GLY A 340 13.94 -42.76 15.77
C GLY A 340 14.13 -41.73 14.64
N LEU A 341 14.69 -42.17 13.51
CA LEU A 341 14.87 -41.34 12.32
C LEU A 341 13.53 -40.76 11.82
N GLU A 342 12.46 -41.54 11.90
CA GLU A 342 11.13 -41.13 11.45
C GLU A 342 10.59 -39.92 12.23
N ASP A 343 10.90 -39.83 13.54
CA ASP A 343 10.51 -38.71 14.37
C ASP A 343 11.20 -37.41 13.92
N TYR A 344 12.48 -37.52 13.56
CA TYR A 344 13.25 -36.37 13.03
C TYR A 344 12.82 -35.98 11.62
N ILE A 345 12.42 -36.94 10.77
CA ILE A 345 11.83 -36.64 9.46
C ILE A 345 10.51 -35.86 9.65
N ARG A 346 9.66 -36.29 10.58
CA ARG A 346 8.42 -35.59 10.94
C ARG A 346 8.72 -34.19 11.44
N TYR A 347 9.62 -34.06 12.40
CA TYR A 347 10.07 -32.77 12.91
C TYR A 347 10.57 -31.85 11.79
N GLY A 348 11.44 -32.36 10.90
CA GLY A 348 11.94 -31.59 9.76
C GLY A 348 10.82 -31.15 8.80
N ASN A 349 9.80 -31.98 8.59
CA ASN A 349 8.65 -31.60 7.78
C ASN A 349 7.80 -30.51 8.44
N ASP A 350 7.59 -30.60 9.75
CA ASP A 350 6.81 -29.62 10.52
C ASP A 350 7.52 -28.26 10.57
N TYR A 351 8.86 -28.25 10.63
CA TYR A 351 9.68 -27.02 10.64
C TYR A 351 10.25 -26.65 9.27
N TYR A 352 9.68 -27.18 8.18
CA TYR A 352 10.04 -26.84 6.81
C TYR A 352 11.54 -27.01 6.49
N ALA A 353 12.19 -28.00 7.03
CA ALA A 353 13.58 -28.32 6.72
C ALA A 353 13.74 -28.77 5.27
N GLY A 354 14.77 -28.30 4.59
CA GLY A 354 15.13 -28.70 3.23
C GLY A 354 15.95 -30.00 3.21
N SER A 355 16.71 -30.26 4.28
CA SER A 355 17.53 -31.47 4.42
C SER A 355 17.75 -31.83 5.90
N LEU A 356 17.99 -33.12 6.12
CA LEU A 356 18.41 -33.66 7.41
C LEU A 356 19.80 -34.29 7.24
N VAL A 357 20.68 -34.08 8.20
CA VAL A 357 21.95 -34.76 8.37
C VAL A 357 21.87 -35.52 9.71
N TYR A 358 21.93 -36.84 9.64
CA TYR A 358 21.73 -37.74 10.80
C TYR A 358 23.02 -38.48 11.14
#